data_e6ba38e7d2626ab3246159c1511ae0c2
#
_entry.id   e6ba38e7d2626ab3246159c1511ae0c2
#
_cell.length_a   1.000
_cell.length_b   1.000
_cell.length_c   1.000
_cell.angle_alpha   90.00
_cell.angle_beta   90.00
_cell.angle_gamma   90.00
#
_symmetry.space_group_name_H-M   'P 1'
#
loop_
_entity.id
_entity.type
_entity.pdbx_description
1 polymer ?
#
loop_
_entity_poly.entity_id
_entity_poly.type
_entity_poly.pdbx_seq_one_letter_code
_entity_poly.pdbx_strand_id
1 'polypeptide(L)'
;MNLIKFSRWDPFRDMVAAHDRLSRFITHDAGFATPLEGVGAWLPPVDVIEEGERLVFRAELPGVDRNDIDIKTENGTLVIRGEKKQEKDVTDESAHRVERYYGSFSRSFVMPTAINAEKISASYRDGVLEVVVPKAEEAKPRRIEVLAS
;
A
#
# COMPACT_ATOMS: atom_id res chain seq x y z
N MET A 1 12.94 -14.34 37.25
CA MET A 1 13.95 -14.03 36.22
C MET A 1 13.21 -13.45 35.02
N ASN A 2 13.19 -12.12 34.90
CA ASN A 2 12.48 -11.43 33.81
C ASN A 2 13.32 -11.48 32.55
N LEU A 3 12.89 -12.29 31.57
CA LEU A 3 13.43 -12.25 30.21
C LEU A 3 13.02 -10.94 29.55
N ILE A 4 13.96 -10.02 29.43
CA ILE A 4 13.82 -8.81 28.60
C ILE A 4 13.74 -9.30 27.16
N LYS A 5 12.53 -9.31 26.58
CA LYS A 5 12.36 -9.49 25.14
C LYS A 5 12.98 -8.25 24.46
N PHE A 6 14.16 -8.41 23.89
CA PHE A 6 14.68 -7.45 22.93
C PHE A 6 13.73 -7.44 21.73
N SER A 7 12.89 -6.41 21.67
CA SER A 7 12.14 -6.12 20.47
C SER A 7 13.15 -5.81 19.36
N ARG A 8 13.21 -6.66 18.35
CA ARG A 8 14.03 -6.45 17.17
C ARG A 8 13.56 -5.13 16.55
N TRP A 9 14.40 -4.12 16.60
CA TRP A 9 14.13 -2.83 15.97
C TRP A 9 14.04 -3.06 14.47
N ASP A 10 12.85 -2.85 13.92
CA ASP A 10 12.55 -3.00 12.50
C ASP A 10 12.23 -1.60 11.94
N PRO A 11 13.22 -0.91 11.34
CA PRO A 11 13.04 0.46 10.85
C PRO A 11 11.97 0.57 9.76
N PHE A 12 11.72 -0.53 9.03
CA PHE A 12 10.68 -0.58 8.01
C PHE A 12 9.29 -0.54 8.64
N ARG A 13 9.07 -1.37 9.65
CA ARG A 13 7.80 -1.43 10.37
C ARG A 13 7.48 -0.12 11.07
N ASP A 14 8.50 0.53 11.64
CA ASP A 14 8.33 1.84 12.30
C ASP A 14 8.02 2.94 11.29
N MET A 15 8.63 2.91 10.11
CA MET A 15 8.37 3.88 9.04
C MET A 15 6.97 3.71 8.44
N VAL A 16 6.53 2.48 8.17
CA VAL A 16 5.17 2.20 7.69
C VAL A 16 4.14 2.61 8.73
N ALA A 17 4.39 2.32 10.02
CA ALA A 17 3.52 2.74 11.10
C ALA A 17 3.47 4.27 11.27
N ALA A 18 4.59 4.97 11.07
CA ALA A 18 4.64 6.44 11.10
C ALA A 18 3.88 7.06 9.95
N HIS A 19 4.02 6.51 8.74
CA HIS A 19 3.28 6.95 7.55
C HIS A 19 1.77 6.74 7.73
N ASP A 20 1.36 5.59 8.26
CA ASP A 20 -0.05 5.26 8.50
C ASP A 20 -0.66 6.17 9.60
N ARG A 21 0.11 6.50 10.64
CA ARG A 21 -0.29 7.48 11.66
C ARG A 21 -0.43 8.89 11.08
N LEU A 22 0.53 9.31 10.25
CA LEU A 22 0.48 10.62 9.59
C LEU A 22 -0.69 10.72 8.62
N SER A 23 -0.96 9.68 7.85
CA SER A 23 -2.11 9.60 6.95
C SER A 23 -3.43 9.71 7.72
N ARG A 24 -3.56 9.04 8.87
CA ARG A 24 -4.75 9.15 9.74
C ARG A 24 -4.87 10.52 10.39
N PHE A 25 -3.76 11.16 10.76
CA PHE A 25 -3.75 12.51 11.33
C PHE A 25 -4.22 13.56 10.31
N ILE A 26 -3.77 13.43 9.06
CA ILE A 26 -4.16 14.34 7.97
C ILE A 26 -5.64 14.16 7.60
N THR A 27 -6.19 12.94 7.75
CA THR A 27 -7.59 12.66 7.39
C THR A 27 -8.58 12.90 8.52
N HIS A 28 -8.14 12.89 9.80
CA HIS A 28 -9.09 12.95 10.93
C HIS A 28 -9.03 14.21 11.79
N ASP A 29 -7.89 14.90 11.90
CA ASP A 29 -7.73 15.94 12.94
C ASP A 29 -7.25 17.31 12.44
N ALA A 30 -6.75 17.41 11.23
CA ALA A 30 -6.46 18.69 10.63
C ALA A 30 -7.72 19.18 9.90
N GLY A 31 -8.44 20.11 10.49
CA GLY A 31 -9.61 20.79 9.92
C GLY A 31 -9.34 21.56 8.60
N PHE A 32 -8.46 21.06 7.76
CA PHE A 32 -8.09 21.55 6.43
C PHE A 32 -8.45 20.58 5.30
N ALA A 33 -8.98 19.41 5.61
CA ALA A 33 -9.67 18.63 4.60
C ALA A 33 -11.12 19.13 4.56
N THR A 34 -11.38 20.19 3.79
CA THR A 34 -12.68 20.28 3.13
C THR A 34 -12.85 18.93 2.42
N PRO A 35 -13.92 18.16 2.69
CA PRO A 35 -14.26 17.08 1.82
C PRO A 35 -14.41 17.71 0.44
N LEU A 36 -13.53 17.36 -0.50
CA LEU A 36 -13.83 17.53 -1.90
C LEU A 36 -15.13 16.73 -2.08
N GLU A 37 -16.24 17.45 -2.18
CA GLU A 37 -17.54 16.88 -2.45
C GLU A 37 -17.38 15.93 -3.65
N GLY A 38 -17.58 14.64 -3.42
CA GLY A 38 -17.50 13.59 -4.43
C GLY A 38 -16.42 12.51 -4.25
N VAL A 39 -15.52 12.64 -3.30
CA VAL A 39 -14.54 11.58 -3.03
C VAL A 39 -14.94 10.87 -1.73
N GLY A 40 -15.76 9.86 -1.86
CA GLY A 40 -15.91 8.86 -0.81
C GLY A 40 -14.54 8.25 -0.55
N ALA A 41 -13.91 8.64 0.57
CA ALA A 41 -12.54 8.22 0.89
C ALA A 41 -12.53 6.73 1.27
N TRP A 42 -12.62 5.86 0.28
CA TRP A 42 -12.34 4.45 0.49
C TRP A 42 -10.83 4.26 0.44
N LEU A 43 -10.27 3.84 1.57
CA LEU A 43 -8.87 3.48 1.71
C LEU A 43 -8.76 1.96 1.81
N PRO A 44 -8.45 1.27 0.71
CA PRO A 44 -8.30 -0.18 0.73
C PRO A 44 -7.17 -0.59 1.67
N PRO A 45 -7.38 -1.65 2.49
CA PRO A 45 -6.32 -2.22 3.33
C PRO A 45 -5.19 -2.77 2.46
N VAL A 46 -3.95 -2.57 2.91
CA VAL A 46 -2.75 -3.06 2.21
C VAL A 46 -1.77 -3.60 3.23
N ASP A 47 -1.37 -4.85 3.04
CA ASP A 47 -0.23 -5.44 3.73
C ASP A 47 1.05 -5.19 2.94
N VAL A 48 2.12 -4.84 3.65
CA VAL A 48 3.45 -4.69 3.07
C VAL A 48 4.38 -5.67 3.77
N ILE A 49 4.92 -6.59 2.99
CA ILE A 49 5.71 -7.72 3.49
C ILE A 49 7.09 -7.65 2.84
N GLU A 50 8.13 -7.75 3.65
CA GLU A 50 9.50 -7.87 3.17
C GLU A 50 9.91 -9.35 3.15
N GLU A 51 10.16 -9.87 1.96
CA GLU A 51 10.55 -11.26 1.72
C GLU A 51 11.94 -11.31 1.08
N GLY A 52 12.99 -11.34 1.90
CA GLY A 52 14.36 -11.39 1.43
C GLY A 52 14.73 -10.23 0.49
N GLU A 53 14.84 -10.54 -0.81
CA GLU A 53 15.27 -9.60 -1.84
C GLU A 53 14.11 -8.82 -2.49
N ARG A 54 12.90 -8.88 -1.95
CA ARG A 54 11.72 -8.24 -2.53
C ARG A 54 10.78 -7.70 -1.47
N LEU A 55 9.98 -6.70 -1.85
CA LEU A 55 8.82 -6.22 -1.13
C LEU A 55 7.56 -6.74 -1.83
N VAL A 56 6.59 -7.19 -1.05
CA VAL A 56 5.30 -7.67 -1.54
C VAL A 56 4.21 -6.81 -0.94
N PHE A 57 3.40 -6.20 -1.79
CA PHE A 57 2.22 -5.41 -1.39
C PHE A 57 0.98 -6.22 -1.73
N ARG A 58 0.11 -6.43 -0.77
CA ARG A 58 -1.18 -7.10 -0.96
C ARG A 58 -2.30 -6.14 -0.59
N ALA A 59 -3.04 -5.68 -1.60
CA ALA A 59 -4.16 -4.76 -1.43
C ALA A 59 -5.50 -5.50 -1.62
N GLU A 60 -6.42 -5.29 -0.70
CA GLU A 60 -7.79 -5.81 -0.82
C GLU A 60 -8.66 -4.84 -1.63
N LEU A 61 -9.00 -5.24 -2.85
CA LEU A 61 -9.76 -4.44 -3.81
C LEU A 61 -11.03 -5.19 -4.32
N PRO A 62 -11.86 -5.72 -3.42
CA PRO A 62 -13.01 -6.51 -3.84
C PRO A 62 -14.01 -5.67 -4.64
N GLY A 63 -14.41 -6.19 -5.81
CA GLY A 63 -15.36 -5.51 -6.70
C GLY A 63 -14.77 -4.38 -7.54
N VAL A 64 -13.44 -4.24 -7.60
CA VAL A 64 -12.76 -3.36 -8.55
C VAL A 64 -12.47 -4.15 -9.82
N ASP A 65 -12.72 -3.56 -10.98
CA ASP A 65 -12.30 -4.16 -12.25
C ASP A 65 -10.79 -4.01 -12.43
N ARG A 66 -10.12 -5.03 -12.96
CA ARG A 66 -8.68 -4.99 -13.22
C ARG A 66 -8.26 -3.80 -14.07
N ASN A 67 -9.10 -3.41 -15.03
CA ASN A 67 -8.84 -2.29 -15.92
C ASN A 67 -8.97 -0.92 -15.24
N ASP A 68 -9.59 -0.88 -14.07
CA ASP A 68 -9.74 0.32 -13.25
C ASP A 68 -8.65 0.44 -12.17
N ILE A 69 -7.59 -0.40 -12.25
CA ILE A 69 -6.42 -0.36 -11.35
C ILE A 69 -5.21 0.18 -12.13
N ASP A 70 -4.58 1.23 -11.58
CA ASP A 70 -3.34 1.83 -12.11
C ASP A 70 -2.25 1.74 -11.04
N ILE A 71 -1.06 1.27 -11.45
CA ILE A 71 0.10 1.11 -10.57
C ILE A 71 1.27 1.85 -11.21
N LYS A 72 1.89 2.74 -10.44
CA LYS A 72 3.06 3.52 -10.87
C LYS A 72 4.13 3.56 -9.80
N THR A 73 5.37 3.70 -10.24
CA THR A 73 6.50 4.03 -9.37
C THR A 73 7.12 5.33 -9.83
N GLU A 74 7.31 6.23 -8.92
CA GLU A 74 7.96 7.52 -9.17
C GLU A 74 8.75 7.95 -7.93
N ASN A 75 9.99 8.35 -8.12
CA ASN A 75 10.88 8.85 -7.05
C ASN A 75 10.92 7.93 -5.81
N GLY A 76 11.03 6.63 -6.00
CA GLY A 76 11.06 5.66 -4.91
C GLY A 76 9.72 5.47 -4.18
N THR A 77 8.63 5.92 -4.77
CA THR A 77 7.28 5.76 -4.23
C THR A 77 6.45 4.86 -5.14
N LEU A 78 5.84 3.82 -4.57
CA LEU A 78 4.83 3.01 -5.24
C LEU A 78 3.46 3.65 -5.02
N VAL A 79 2.73 3.91 -6.10
CA VAL A 79 1.37 4.44 -6.06
C VAL A 79 0.41 3.44 -6.68
N ILE A 80 -0.60 3.06 -5.93
CA ILE A 80 -1.70 2.19 -6.38
C ILE A 80 -2.97 3.03 -6.37
N ARG A 81 -3.60 3.19 -7.53
CA ARG A 81 -4.82 3.97 -7.72
C ARG A 81 -5.87 3.13 -8.40
N GLY A 82 -7.11 3.53 -8.24
CA GLY A 82 -8.21 2.93 -8.98
C GLY A 82 -9.55 3.50 -8.60
N GLU A 83 -10.59 2.91 -9.17
CA GLU A 83 -11.97 3.28 -8.91
C GLU A 83 -12.81 2.01 -8.74
N LYS A 84 -13.62 1.99 -7.70
CA LYS A 84 -14.68 1.01 -7.51
C LYS A 84 -16.00 1.62 -7.97
N LYS A 85 -16.45 1.21 -9.13
CA LYS A 85 -17.67 1.71 -9.74
C LYS A 85 -18.90 1.08 -9.07
N GLN A 86 -19.95 1.88 -8.90
CA GLN A 86 -21.24 1.38 -8.48
C GLN A 86 -21.90 0.62 -9.64
N GLU A 87 -22.50 -0.53 -9.35
CA GLU A 87 -23.29 -1.28 -10.34
C GLU A 87 -24.52 -0.46 -10.74
N LYS A 88 -24.83 -0.45 -12.04
CA LYS A 88 -25.90 0.40 -12.60
C LYS A 88 -27.30 0.03 -12.10
N ASP A 89 -27.47 -1.15 -11.55
CA ASP A 89 -28.78 -1.66 -11.09
C ASP A 89 -29.17 -1.15 -9.69
N VAL A 90 -28.26 -0.44 -9.00
CA VAL A 90 -28.54 0.17 -7.70
C VAL A 90 -28.83 1.65 -7.92
N THR A 91 -30.08 1.98 -8.21
CA THR A 91 -30.55 3.37 -8.22
C THR A 91 -30.95 3.79 -6.81
N ASP A 92 -30.84 5.08 -6.48
CA ASP A 92 -31.23 5.62 -5.17
C ASP A 92 -32.69 5.29 -4.80
N GLU A 93 -33.56 5.13 -5.81
CA GLU A 93 -34.97 4.80 -5.63
C GLU A 93 -35.18 3.31 -5.26
N SER A 94 -34.29 2.42 -5.66
CA SER A 94 -34.37 0.97 -5.40
C SER A 94 -33.52 0.52 -4.20
N ALA A 95 -32.57 1.35 -3.74
CA ALA A 95 -31.67 1.04 -2.65
C ALA A 95 -32.30 1.36 -1.29
N HIS A 96 -32.66 0.33 -0.53
CA HIS A 96 -33.13 0.51 0.85
C HIS A 96 -31.99 0.73 1.85
N ARG A 97 -30.78 0.24 1.54
CA ARG A 97 -29.57 0.38 2.38
C ARG A 97 -28.32 0.18 1.53
N VAL A 98 -27.41 1.12 1.60
CA VAL A 98 -26.09 1.07 0.92
C VAL A 98 -25.00 1.18 1.96
N GLU A 99 -24.22 0.10 2.15
CA GLU A 99 -23.12 0.02 3.12
C GLU A 99 -21.76 -0.24 2.44
N ARG A 100 -21.78 -0.58 1.15
CA ARG A 100 -20.56 -0.82 0.37
C ARG A 100 -19.91 0.50 -0.01
N TYR A 101 -18.58 0.54 0.06
CA TYR A 101 -17.81 1.70 -0.40
C TYR A 101 -17.65 1.66 -1.92
N TYR A 102 -17.77 2.83 -2.54
CA TYR A 102 -17.56 3.07 -3.96
C TYR A 102 -16.72 4.32 -4.15
N GLY A 103 -16.19 4.51 -5.35
CA GLY A 103 -15.42 5.69 -5.73
C GLY A 103 -13.94 5.41 -5.90
N SER A 104 -13.20 6.49 -6.09
CA SER A 104 -11.77 6.45 -6.33
C SER A 104 -10.98 6.19 -5.06
N PHE A 105 -9.86 5.51 -5.18
CA PHE A 105 -8.89 5.30 -4.11
C PHE A 105 -7.46 5.59 -4.59
N SER A 106 -6.61 5.93 -3.66
CA SER A 106 -5.17 6.08 -3.91
C SER A 106 -4.39 5.69 -2.66
N ARG A 107 -3.41 4.80 -2.83
CA ARG A 107 -2.46 4.41 -1.78
C ARG A 107 -1.05 4.68 -2.28
N SER A 108 -0.23 5.28 -1.44
CA SER A 108 1.16 5.62 -1.75
C SER A 108 2.10 5.06 -0.69
N PHE A 109 3.17 4.42 -1.12
CA PHE A 109 4.15 3.77 -0.25
C PHE A 109 5.56 4.20 -0.65
N VAL A 110 6.25 4.89 0.25
CA VAL A 110 7.66 5.21 0.06
C VAL A 110 8.50 3.96 0.28
N MET A 111 9.35 3.61 -0.68
CA MET A 111 10.22 2.45 -0.57
C MET A 111 11.40 2.76 0.37
N PRO A 112 11.69 1.88 1.35
CA PRO A 112 12.79 2.09 2.31
C PRO A 112 14.16 1.87 1.69
N THR A 113 14.22 1.21 0.54
CA THR A 113 15.43 0.82 -0.16
C THR A 113 15.33 1.10 -1.65
N ALA A 114 16.47 1.14 -2.34
CA ALA A 114 16.48 1.17 -3.79
C ALA A 114 15.80 -0.07 -4.38
N ILE A 115 14.97 0.14 -5.39
CA ILE A 115 14.17 -0.89 -6.04
C ILE A 115 14.55 -1.03 -7.51
N ASN A 116 14.29 -2.21 -8.07
CA ASN A 116 14.39 -2.43 -9.50
C ASN A 116 13.01 -2.24 -10.14
N ALA A 117 12.73 -1.02 -10.60
CA ALA A 117 11.42 -0.66 -11.16
C ALA A 117 11.05 -1.46 -12.42
N GLU A 118 12.05 -1.88 -13.22
CA GLU A 118 11.82 -2.63 -14.45
C GLU A 118 11.34 -4.07 -14.19
N LYS A 119 11.61 -4.60 -13.00
CA LYS A 119 11.25 -5.96 -12.60
C LYS A 119 10.03 -6.02 -11.68
N ILE A 120 9.31 -4.92 -11.54
CA ILE A 120 8.05 -4.92 -10.79
C ILE A 120 7.01 -5.74 -11.55
N SER A 121 6.33 -6.59 -10.83
CA SER A 121 5.21 -7.37 -11.36
C SER A 121 3.98 -7.20 -10.50
N ALA A 122 2.81 -7.29 -11.12
CA ALA A 122 1.54 -7.23 -10.42
C ALA A 122 0.61 -8.34 -10.91
N SER A 123 -0.15 -8.91 -9.99
CA SER A 123 -1.21 -9.86 -10.27
C SER A 123 -2.46 -9.49 -9.49
N TYR A 124 -3.62 -9.71 -10.10
CA TYR A 124 -4.92 -9.45 -9.46
C TYR A 124 -5.79 -10.68 -9.55
N ARG A 125 -6.18 -11.20 -8.40
CA ARG A 125 -6.97 -12.42 -8.29
C ARG A 125 -7.88 -12.39 -7.06
N ASP A 126 -9.10 -12.83 -7.21
CA ASP A 126 -10.09 -12.96 -6.12
C ASP A 126 -10.27 -11.67 -5.30
N GLY A 127 -10.16 -10.50 -5.95
CA GLY A 127 -10.27 -9.20 -5.29
C GLY A 127 -9.01 -8.76 -4.54
N VAL A 128 -7.90 -9.50 -4.65
CA VAL A 128 -6.62 -9.15 -4.04
C VAL A 128 -5.61 -8.79 -5.13
N LEU A 129 -5.06 -7.60 -5.04
CA LEU A 129 -3.93 -7.15 -5.86
C LEU A 129 -2.64 -7.47 -5.11
N GLU A 130 -1.76 -8.24 -5.74
CA GLU A 130 -0.40 -8.46 -5.27
C GLU A 130 0.59 -7.74 -6.19
N VAL A 131 1.42 -6.88 -5.62
CA VAL A 131 2.51 -6.19 -6.33
C VAL A 131 3.84 -6.64 -5.73
N VAL A 132 4.70 -7.21 -6.56
CA VAL A 132 6.03 -7.66 -6.18
C VAL A 132 7.06 -6.67 -6.67
N VAL A 133 7.83 -6.10 -5.75
CA VAL A 133 8.83 -5.06 -5.99
C VAL A 133 10.20 -5.60 -5.60
N PRO A 134 11.04 -6.03 -6.55
CA PRO A 134 12.39 -6.48 -6.27
C PRO A 134 13.29 -5.33 -5.81
N LYS A 135 14.15 -5.59 -4.82
CA LYS A 135 15.20 -4.65 -4.41
C LYS A 135 16.27 -4.54 -5.50
N ALA A 136 16.87 -3.36 -5.64
CA ALA A 136 18.02 -3.19 -6.51
C ALA A 136 19.24 -3.97 -5.98
N GLU A 137 20.16 -4.34 -6.86
CA GLU A 137 21.36 -5.09 -6.46
C GLU A 137 22.21 -4.34 -5.41
N GLU A 138 22.24 -3.01 -5.48
CA GLU A 138 22.95 -2.15 -4.53
C GLU A 138 22.35 -2.17 -3.12
N ALA A 139 21.05 -2.52 -3.03
CA ALA A 139 20.31 -2.59 -1.76
C ALA A 139 20.40 -3.97 -1.10
N LYS A 140 20.99 -4.96 -1.77
CA LYS A 140 21.15 -6.31 -1.22
C LYS A 140 22.26 -6.37 -0.18
N PRO A 141 22.10 -7.15 0.90
CA PRO A 141 23.16 -7.37 1.87
C PRO A 141 24.40 -7.95 1.20
N ARG A 142 25.55 -7.31 1.38
CA ARG A 142 26.85 -7.82 0.92
C ARG A 142 27.61 -8.40 2.09
N ARG A 143 28.15 -9.60 1.92
CA ARG A 143 29.09 -10.17 2.85
C ARG A 143 30.45 -9.47 2.65
N ILE A 144 30.99 -8.91 3.72
CA ILE A 144 32.33 -8.32 3.73
C ILE A 144 33.28 -9.36 4.30
N GLU A 145 34.30 -9.73 3.55
CA GLU A 145 35.38 -10.59 4.04
C GLU A 145 36.36 -9.73 4.82
N VAL A 146 36.69 -10.19 6.03
CA VAL A 146 37.76 -9.55 6.84
C VAL A 146 39.09 -10.23 6.46
N LEU A 147 39.97 -9.48 5.81
CA LEU A 147 41.28 -9.97 5.51
C LEU A 147 42.14 -9.86 6.77
N ALA A 148 42.79 -10.96 7.17
CA ALA A 148 43.80 -10.94 8.21
C ALA A 148 45.05 -10.27 7.65
N SER A 149 45.59 -9.24 8.35
CA SER A 149 46.86 -8.60 8.08
C SER A 149 48.01 -9.27 8.83
#